data_db607ac56fecaa2512987341055112a9
#
_entry.id   db607ac56fecaa2512987341055112a9
#
_cell.length_a   1.000
_cell.length_b   1.000
_cell.length_c   1.000
_cell.angle_alpha   90.00
_cell.angle_beta   90.00
_cell.angle_gamma   90.00
#
_symmetry.space_group_name_H-M   'P 1'
#
loop_
_entity.id
_entity.type
_entity.pdbx_description
1 polymer ?
#
loop_
_entity_poly.entity_id
_entity_poly.type
_entity_poly.pdbx_seq_one_letter_code
_entity_poly.pdbx_strand_id
1 'polypeptide(L)'
;MTSTTSPELLEATRQLQQLKSGMAQLAQSQISASALGQQARAAQALLQTLPPRYGEVLLNLLDRLESSALFTEESCSFSQKGLLDNLQMWADKAQGQLSQL
;
A
#
# COMPACT_ATOMS: atom_id res chain seq x y z
N MET A 1 22.68 22.20 1.45
CA MET A 1 22.30 21.81 1.35
C MET A 1 21.55 21.64 0.89
N THR A 2 21.52 21.71 0.68
CA THR A 2 20.80 21.55 0.18
C THR A 2 20.03 20.62 0.21
N SER A 3 19.20 20.70 0.37
CA SER A 3 18.32 19.69 0.52
C SER A 3 18.10 18.98 -0.72
N THR A 4 18.32 17.76 -0.67
CA THR A 4 18.18 16.98 -1.85
C THR A 4 16.83 16.34 -1.95
N THR A 5 15.97 16.59 -1.00
CA THR A 5 14.65 15.97 -1.01
C THR A 5 13.74 16.72 -1.92
N SER A 6 13.29 16.09 -2.98
CA SER A 6 12.36 16.72 -3.90
C SER A 6 10.96 16.71 -3.31
N PRO A 7 10.10 17.63 -3.75
CA PRO A 7 8.71 17.59 -3.30
C PRO A 7 8.01 16.29 -3.64
N GLU A 8 8.37 15.68 -4.75
CA GLU A 8 7.78 14.41 -5.14
C GLU A 8 8.15 13.31 -4.17
N LEU A 9 9.39 13.31 -3.72
CA LEU A 9 9.83 12.31 -2.77
C LEU A 9 9.15 12.50 -1.43
N LEU A 10 9.00 13.74 -0.98
CA LEU A 10 8.28 14.01 0.26
C LEU A 10 6.85 13.55 0.18
N GLU A 11 6.20 13.85 -0.93
CA GLU A 11 4.81 13.47 -1.11
C GLU A 11 4.68 11.96 -1.18
N ALA A 12 5.61 11.29 -1.87
CA ALA A 12 5.60 9.85 -1.95
C ALA A 12 5.74 9.23 -0.58
N THR A 13 6.64 9.74 0.23
CA THR A 13 6.85 9.23 1.58
C THR A 13 5.60 9.42 2.42
N ARG A 14 4.96 10.58 2.30
CA ARG A 14 3.75 10.84 3.05
C ARG A 14 2.63 9.91 2.63
N GLN A 15 2.49 9.69 1.33
CA GLN A 15 1.47 8.78 0.83
C GLN A 15 1.72 7.35 1.30
N LEU A 16 2.98 6.95 1.37
CA LEU A 16 3.32 5.63 1.88
C LEU A 16 2.93 5.49 3.35
N GLN A 17 3.19 6.52 4.14
CA GLN A 17 2.81 6.49 5.55
C GLN A 17 1.30 6.38 5.70
N GLN A 18 0.55 7.12 4.90
CA GLN A 18 -0.90 7.04 4.93
C GLN A 18 -1.37 5.64 4.54
N LEU A 19 -0.72 5.05 3.57
CA LEU A 19 -1.08 3.71 3.13
C LEU A 19 -0.80 2.69 4.23
N LYS A 20 0.31 2.84 4.91
CA LYS A 20 0.63 1.96 6.02
C LYS A 20 -0.41 2.07 7.14
N SER A 21 -0.84 3.30 7.43
CA SER A 21 -1.92 3.50 8.40
C SER A 21 -3.20 2.82 7.95
N GLY A 22 -3.51 2.93 6.65
CA GLY A 22 -4.69 2.27 6.10
C GLY A 22 -4.63 0.77 6.25
N MET A 23 -3.45 0.20 6.05
CA MET A 23 -3.27 -1.24 6.22
C MET A 23 -3.57 -1.65 7.66
N ALA A 24 -3.09 -0.88 8.62
CA ALA A 24 -3.35 -1.16 10.01
C ALA A 24 -4.83 -1.03 10.33
N GLN A 25 -5.49 -0.02 9.77
CA GLN A 25 -6.92 0.16 9.97
C GLN A 25 -7.72 -0.99 9.37
N LEU A 26 -7.29 -1.47 8.22
CA LEU A 26 -7.96 -2.62 7.62
C LEU A 26 -7.79 -3.86 8.48
N ALA A 27 -6.62 -4.04 9.04
CA ALA A 27 -6.37 -5.18 9.91
C ALA A 27 -7.27 -5.17 11.13
N GLN A 28 -7.68 -3.97 11.56
CA GLN A 28 -8.58 -3.82 12.69
C GLN A 28 -10.04 -3.68 12.26
N SER A 29 -10.31 -3.87 10.99
CA SER A 29 -11.65 -3.78 10.41
C SER A 29 -12.23 -2.37 10.52
N GLN A 30 -11.38 -1.36 10.56
CA GLN A 30 -11.85 0.02 10.64
C GLN A 30 -12.18 0.59 9.27
N ILE A 31 -11.56 0.06 8.22
CA ILE A 31 -11.90 0.45 6.86
C ILE A 31 -12.05 -0.80 6.02
N SER A 32 -12.66 -0.64 4.86
CA SER A 32 -12.85 -1.77 3.96
C SER A 32 -11.65 -1.94 3.03
N ALA A 33 -11.55 -3.12 2.42
CA ALA A 33 -10.51 -3.38 1.44
C ALA A 33 -10.64 -2.43 0.27
N SER A 34 -11.87 -2.10 -0.12
CA SER A 34 -12.09 -1.17 -1.22
C SER A 34 -11.57 0.22 -0.88
N ALA A 35 -11.76 0.66 0.36
CA ALA A 35 -11.27 1.96 0.79
C ALA A 35 -9.75 2.01 0.72
N LEU A 36 -9.09 0.95 1.17
CA LEU A 36 -7.64 0.87 1.10
C LEU A 36 -7.18 0.90 -0.35
N GLY A 37 -7.87 0.15 -1.21
CA GLY A 37 -7.53 0.12 -2.62
C GLY A 37 -7.62 1.48 -3.27
N GLN A 38 -8.66 2.23 -2.96
CA GLN A 38 -8.81 3.58 -3.49
C GLN A 38 -7.72 4.50 -3.00
N GLN A 39 -7.38 4.38 -1.74
CA GLN A 39 -6.33 5.19 -1.15
C GLN A 39 -4.99 4.91 -1.85
N ALA A 40 -4.70 3.65 -2.08
CA ALA A 40 -3.45 3.27 -2.72
C ALA A 40 -3.39 3.75 -4.17
N ARG A 41 -4.51 3.61 -4.89
CA ARG A 41 -4.54 4.05 -6.28
C ARG A 41 -4.43 5.55 -6.41
N ALA A 42 -4.87 6.28 -5.39
CA ALA A 42 -4.76 7.72 -5.39
C ALA A 42 -3.35 8.19 -5.04
N ALA A 43 -2.50 7.30 -4.57
CA ALA A 43 -1.14 7.65 -4.17
C ALA A 43 -0.23 7.71 -5.40
N GLN A 44 -0.49 8.64 -6.30
CA GLN A 44 0.21 8.72 -7.57
C GLN A 44 1.67 9.09 -7.41
N ALA A 45 1.97 10.01 -6.51
CA ALA A 45 3.35 10.40 -6.31
C ALA A 45 4.19 9.22 -5.84
N LEU A 46 3.62 8.40 -4.96
CA LEU A 46 4.30 7.22 -4.49
C LEU A 46 4.57 6.24 -5.63
N LEU A 47 3.54 5.97 -6.43
CA LEU A 47 3.67 5.00 -7.51
C LEU A 47 4.61 5.49 -8.60
N GLN A 48 4.62 6.80 -8.86
CA GLN A 48 5.49 7.36 -9.89
C GLN A 48 6.94 7.43 -9.43
N THR A 49 7.16 7.63 -8.16
CA THR A 49 8.50 7.72 -7.62
C THR A 49 9.18 6.36 -7.56
N LEU A 50 8.39 5.32 -7.29
CA LEU A 50 8.93 3.98 -7.22
C LEU A 50 9.06 3.37 -8.62
N PRO A 51 9.94 2.36 -8.79
CA PRO A 51 10.01 1.67 -10.07
C PRO A 51 8.65 1.06 -10.44
N PRO A 52 8.37 0.91 -11.75
CA PRO A 52 7.06 0.43 -12.19
C PRO A 52 6.67 -0.91 -11.59
N ARG A 53 7.65 -1.75 -11.31
CA ARG A 53 7.42 -3.04 -10.71
C ARG A 53 6.68 -2.93 -9.38
N TYR A 54 7.03 -1.91 -8.60
CA TYR A 54 6.38 -1.72 -7.30
C TYR A 54 4.89 -1.44 -7.45
N GLY A 55 4.55 -0.61 -8.42
CA GLY A 55 3.14 -0.32 -8.66
C GLY A 55 2.38 -1.54 -9.11
N GLU A 56 2.99 -2.33 -9.99
CA GLU A 56 2.33 -3.54 -10.48
C GLU A 56 2.06 -4.51 -9.36
N VAL A 57 3.03 -4.71 -8.49
CA VAL A 57 2.85 -5.62 -7.36
C VAL A 57 1.77 -5.11 -6.43
N LEU A 58 1.80 -3.82 -6.13
CA LEU A 58 0.81 -3.24 -5.24
C LEU A 58 -0.60 -3.41 -5.79
N LEU A 59 -0.80 -3.07 -7.05
CA LEU A 59 -2.13 -3.17 -7.64
C LEU A 59 -2.61 -4.62 -7.69
N ASN A 60 -1.69 -5.54 -7.93
CA ASN A 60 -2.03 -6.95 -7.92
C ASN A 60 -2.49 -7.40 -6.54
N LEU A 61 -1.76 -6.99 -5.51
CA LEU A 61 -2.13 -7.34 -4.15
C LEU A 61 -3.47 -6.73 -3.76
N LEU A 62 -3.70 -5.49 -4.16
CA LEU A 62 -4.96 -4.83 -3.87
C LEU A 62 -6.13 -5.51 -4.57
N ASP A 63 -5.91 -5.92 -5.80
CA ASP A 63 -6.94 -6.61 -6.55
C ASP A 63 -7.33 -7.91 -5.87
N ARG A 64 -6.35 -8.65 -5.41
CA ARG A 64 -6.62 -9.88 -4.69
C ARG A 64 -7.33 -9.62 -3.37
N LEU A 65 -6.94 -8.56 -2.69
CA LEU A 65 -7.54 -8.21 -1.42
C LEU A 65 -9.01 -7.88 -1.61
N GLU A 66 -9.32 -7.08 -2.62
CA GLU A 66 -10.69 -6.70 -2.89
C GLU A 66 -11.53 -7.90 -3.32
N SER A 67 -10.96 -8.76 -4.15
CA SER A 67 -11.66 -9.96 -4.58
C SER A 67 -11.95 -10.88 -3.41
N SER A 68 -10.97 -11.02 -2.54
CA SER A 68 -11.11 -11.86 -1.38
C SER A 68 -12.25 -11.37 -0.49
N ALA A 69 -12.36 -10.06 -0.33
CA ALA A 69 -13.39 -9.46 0.50
C ALA A 69 -14.79 -9.66 -0.08
N LEU A 70 -14.89 -9.87 -1.39
CA LEU A 70 -16.19 -10.06 -2.01
C LEU A 70 -16.73 -11.46 -1.81
N PHE A 71 -15.86 -12.44 -1.52
CA PHE A 71 -16.33 -13.79 -1.55
C PHE A 71 -17.02 -14.22 -0.30
N THR A 72 -16.39 -14.28 0.79
CA THR A 72 -17.10 -14.58 1.95
C THR A 72 -16.38 -14.18 3.14
N GLU A 73 -17.09 -14.32 4.18
CA GLU A 73 -16.70 -13.79 5.40
C GLU A 73 -15.87 -14.71 6.19
N GLU A 74 -16.22 -15.98 6.20
CA GLU A 74 -15.60 -16.80 7.17
C GLU A 74 -14.23 -17.23 6.87
N SER A 75 -14.01 -17.72 5.66
CA SER A 75 -12.68 -18.19 5.37
C SER A 75 -11.81 -17.07 4.90
N CYS A 76 -12.39 -15.92 4.69
CA CYS A 76 -11.64 -14.80 4.21
C CYS A 76 -10.64 -14.27 5.17
N SER A 77 -10.88 -14.33 6.44
CA SER A 77 -10.00 -13.70 7.39
C SER A 77 -8.60 -14.28 7.29
N PHE A 78 -8.50 -15.54 6.94
CA PHE A 78 -7.21 -16.18 6.79
C PHE A 78 -6.47 -15.65 5.57
N SER A 79 -7.14 -15.59 4.43
CA SER A 79 -6.55 -15.08 3.20
C SER A 79 -6.22 -13.61 3.33
N GLN A 80 -7.10 -12.86 3.96
CA GLN A 80 -6.89 -11.44 4.11
C GLN A 80 -5.65 -11.15 4.92
N LYS A 81 -5.41 -11.94 5.96
CA LYS A 81 -4.23 -11.73 6.78
C LYS A 81 -2.97 -11.96 5.97
N GLY A 82 -2.95 -13.00 5.15
CA GLY A 82 -1.80 -13.25 4.30
C GLY A 82 -1.54 -12.14 3.32
N LEU A 83 -2.61 -11.59 2.73
CA LEU A 83 -2.47 -10.48 1.81
C LEU A 83 -2.00 -9.22 2.52
N LEU A 84 -2.50 -8.99 3.73
CA LEU A 84 -2.04 -7.85 4.51
C LEU A 84 -0.57 -7.97 4.87
N ASP A 85 -0.11 -9.18 5.19
CA ASP A 85 1.31 -9.39 5.45
C ASP A 85 2.13 -9.05 4.22
N ASN A 86 1.66 -9.45 3.04
CA ASN A 86 2.35 -9.13 1.80
C ASN A 86 2.37 -7.64 1.54
N LEU A 87 1.28 -6.96 1.84
CA LEU A 87 1.22 -5.51 1.70
C LEU A 87 2.19 -4.82 2.65
N GLN A 88 2.30 -5.33 3.86
CA GLN A 88 3.25 -4.79 4.82
C GLN A 88 4.68 -4.95 4.31
N MET A 89 4.99 -6.12 3.79
CA MET A 89 6.32 -6.36 3.23
C MET A 89 6.58 -5.44 2.04
N TRP A 90 5.57 -5.25 1.21
CA TRP A 90 5.71 -4.34 0.08
C TRP A 90 5.99 -2.93 0.58
N ALA A 91 5.27 -2.50 1.60
CA ALA A 91 5.44 -1.15 2.13
C ALA A 91 6.83 -0.96 2.73
N ASP A 92 7.33 -1.97 3.41
CA ASP A 92 8.67 -1.89 3.97
C ASP A 92 9.72 -1.79 2.88
N LYS A 93 9.57 -2.55 1.82
CA LYS A 93 10.50 -2.49 0.71
C LYS A 93 10.39 -1.14 -0.01
N ALA A 94 9.19 -0.65 -0.17
CA ALA A 94 8.98 0.64 -0.81
C ALA A 94 9.63 1.76 0.00
N GLN A 95 9.49 1.70 1.31
CA GLN A 95 10.10 2.69 2.16
C GLN A 95 11.62 2.66 2.05
N GLY A 96 12.19 1.46 2.01
CA GLY A 96 13.63 1.33 1.82
C GLY A 96 14.07 1.90 0.47
N GLN A 97 13.27 1.67 -0.56
CA GLN A 97 13.58 2.19 -1.88
C GLN A 97 13.55 3.71 -1.88
N LEU A 98 12.55 4.31 -1.24
CA LEU A 98 12.47 5.76 -1.16
C LEU A 98 13.64 6.34 -0.40
N SER A 99 14.11 5.64 0.62
CA SER A 99 15.25 6.11 1.39
C SER A 99 16.53 6.12 0.57
N GLN A 100 16.59 5.32 -0.46
CA GLN A 100 17.77 5.26 -1.31
C GLN A 100 17.75 6.30 -2.42
N LEU A 101 16.64 6.94 -2.64
CA LEU A 101 16.53 7.97 -3.65
C LEU A 101 17.02 9.30 -3.09
#